data_5c4d5220ebab3aee0ce29945fcb641d1
#
_entry.id   5c4d5220ebab3aee0ce29945fcb641d1
#
_cell.length_a   1.000
_cell.length_b   1.000
_cell.length_c   1.000
_cell.angle_alpha   90.00
_cell.angle_beta   90.00
_cell.angle_gamma   90.00
#
_symmetry.space_group_name_H-M   'P 1'
#
loop_
_entity.id
_entity.type
_entity.pdbx_description
1 polymer ?
#
loop_
_entity_poly.entity_id
_entity_poly.type
_entity_poly.pdbx_seq_one_letter_code
_entity_poly.pdbx_strand_id
1 'polypeptide(L)'
;MFLRENEVVRKLAPWIEPGESFLDVGSGTGLIARRLAHVTKADATACDLHEFDNRIDLPYLRQTDPLHVPAADKSFDVVVMCFVLHHIPEWEDQLVVAAEAMRVARKRVLVLEDTPFNKVDLVFNKAWDWVLNQRHGIPIPFTFRSKEQWRDVFSQNGFRVGHTESYRPKWPTLAMYHHSLFVLDRRG
;
A
#
# COMPACT_ATOMS: atom_id res chain seq x y z
N MET A 1 14.50 -3.97 -11.19
CA MET A 1 13.89 -4.14 -9.87
C MET A 1 14.09 -2.91 -8.99
N PHE A 2 15.30 -2.44 -8.73
CA PHE A 2 15.57 -1.30 -7.83
C PHE A 2 14.96 0.08 -8.20
N LEU A 3 14.49 0.29 -9.42
CA LEU A 3 13.96 1.60 -9.86
C LEU A 3 12.54 1.85 -9.38
N ARG A 4 11.67 0.81 -9.33
CA ARG A 4 10.29 0.93 -8.86
C ARG A 4 10.25 1.27 -7.37
N GLU A 5 11.00 0.53 -6.57
CA GLU A 5 11.06 0.74 -5.12
C GLU A 5 11.60 2.11 -4.75
N ASN A 6 12.61 2.61 -5.47
CA ASN A 6 13.13 3.96 -5.25
C ASN A 6 12.07 5.04 -5.53
N GLU A 7 11.23 4.84 -6.53
CA GLU A 7 10.16 5.77 -6.84
C GLU A 7 9.06 5.72 -5.79
N VAL A 8 8.66 4.52 -5.35
CA VAL A 8 7.72 4.33 -4.23
C VAL A 8 8.22 5.04 -2.97
N VAL A 9 9.46 4.78 -2.58
CA VAL A 9 10.07 5.42 -1.40
C VAL A 9 10.07 6.95 -1.54
N ARG A 10 10.44 7.49 -2.70
CA ARG A 10 10.44 8.94 -2.96
C ARG A 10 9.06 9.57 -2.82
N LYS A 11 7.99 8.82 -3.14
CA LYS A 11 6.60 9.29 -3.03
C LYS A 11 6.07 9.24 -1.60
N LEU A 12 6.45 8.23 -0.84
CA LEU A 12 5.96 8.01 0.52
C LEU A 12 6.77 8.76 1.59
N ALA A 13 8.08 8.86 1.42
CA ALA A 13 8.99 9.45 2.43
C ALA A 13 8.59 10.86 2.91
N PRO A 14 8.06 11.78 2.06
CA PRO A 14 7.64 13.10 2.52
C PRO A 14 6.50 13.10 3.55
N TRP A 15 5.82 11.97 3.72
CA TRP A 15 4.66 11.81 4.61
C TRP A 15 4.99 11.08 5.91
N ILE A 16 6.25 10.75 6.15
CA ILE A 16 6.74 10.06 7.35
C ILE A 16 7.86 10.92 7.96
N GLU A 17 7.64 11.40 9.17
CA GLU A 17 8.59 12.26 9.86
C GLU A 17 9.67 11.44 10.59
N PRO A 18 10.89 11.99 10.79
CA PRO A 18 11.91 11.32 11.59
C PRO A 18 11.43 11.00 13.01
N GLY A 19 11.65 9.77 13.45
CA GLY A 19 11.23 9.29 14.77
C GLY A 19 9.78 8.86 14.86
N GLU A 20 8.98 8.98 13.79
CA GLU A 20 7.66 8.34 13.74
C GLU A 20 7.79 6.81 13.65
N SER A 21 6.80 6.11 14.19
CA SER A 21 6.62 4.68 13.97
C SER A 21 5.68 4.44 12.79
N PHE A 22 6.02 3.50 11.90
CA PHE A 22 5.10 3.11 10.84
C PHE A 22 4.98 1.60 10.67
N LEU A 23 3.78 1.16 10.28
CA LEU A 23 3.45 -0.22 9.92
C LEU A 23 3.27 -0.31 8.40
N ASP A 24 3.99 -1.21 7.75
CA ASP A 24 3.84 -1.55 6.34
C ASP A 24 2.96 -2.81 6.23
N VAL A 25 1.70 -2.65 5.85
CA VAL A 25 0.71 -3.74 5.70
C VAL A 25 0.78 -4.27 4.28
N GLY A 26 0.90 -5.59 4.15
CA GLY A 26 1.21 -6.24 2.87
C GLY A 26 2.66 -5.98 2.43
N SER A 27 3.58 -6.03 3.38
CA SER A 27 4.98 -5.59 3.21
C SER A 27 5.80 -6.48 2.28
N GLY A 28 5.30 -7.68 1.92
CA GLY A 28 6.05 -8.66 1.16
C GLY A 28 7.37 -9.02 1.87
N THR A 29 8.48 -8.82 1.18
CA THR A 29 9.82 -9.06 1.76
C THR A 29 10.27 -8.00 2.78
N GLY A 30 9.54 -6.89 2.94
CA GLY A 30 9.90 -5.76 3.80
C GLY A 30 10.88 -4.76 3.16
N LEU A 31 11.17 -4.89 1.86
CA LEU A 31 12.17 -4.04 1.20
C LEU A 31 11.78 -2.55 1.19
N ILE A 32 10.50 -2.25 0.94
CA ILE A 32 9.99 -0.87 0.94
C ILE A 32 10.06 -0.31 2.36
N ALA A 33 9.57 -1.05 3.37
CA ALA A 33 9.63 -0.66 4.77
C ALA A 33 11.06 -0.32 5.21
N ARG A 34 12.04 -1.17 4.92
CA ARG A 34 13.44 -0.93 5.27
C ARG A 34 14.01 0.33 4.62
N ARG A 35 13.71 0.54 3.34
CA ARG A 35 14.19 1.73 2.63
C ARG A 35 13.54 3.01 3.13
N LEU A 36 12.23 2.98 3.42
CA LEU A 36 11.54 4.10 4.04
C LEU A 36 12.16 4.43 5.39
N ALA A 37 12.35 3.45 6.28
CA ALA A 37 12.98 3.64 7.57
C ALA A 37 14.39 4.27 7.45
N HIS A 38 15.18 3.80 6.48
CA HIS A 38 16.52 4.35 6.24
C HIS A 38 16.49 5.82 5.81
N VAL A 39 15.59 6.18 4.89
CA VAL A 39 15.49 7.55 4.32
C VAL A 39 14.86 8.52 5.30
N THR A 40 13.77 8.10 5.97
CA THR A 40 13.01 8.98 6.89
C THR A 40 13.56 9.03 8.29
N LYS A 41 14.39 8.06 8.69
CA LYS A 41 14.82 7.85 10.08
C LYS A 41 13.64 7.53 11.02
N ALA A 42 12.63 6.86 10.50
CA ALA A 42 11.46 6.37 11.22
C ALA A 42 11.60 4.90 11.57
N ASP A 43 10.82 4.44 12.56
CA ASP A 43 10.83 3.06 13.03
C ASP A 43 9.82 2.22 12.24
N ALA A 44 10.32 1.24 11.46
CA ALA A 44 9.51 0.37 10.62
C ALA A 44 9.12 -0.92 11.32
N THR A 45 7.87 -1.32 11.16
CA THR A 45 7.39 -2.69 11.41
C THR A 45 6.74 -3.21 10.12
N ALA A 46 7.10 -4.41 9.72
CA ALA A 46 6.50 -5.08 8.58
C ALA A 46 5.31 -5.94 9.02
N CYS A 47 4.28 -6.06 8.16
CA CYS A 47 3.12 -6.92 8.41
C CYS A 47 2.68 -7.56 7.09
N ASP A 48 2.48 -8.88 7.09
CA ASP A 48 2.01 -9.59 5.90
C ASP A 48 1.23 -10.85 6.27
N LEU A 49 0.32 -11.25 5.36
CA LEU A 49 -0.42 -12.49 5.42
C LEU A 49 0.44 -13.69 5.00
N HIS A 50 1.32 -13.46 4.01
CA HIS A 50 2.22 -14.48 3.47
C HIS A 50 3.59 -14.45 4.15
N GLU A 51 4.20 -15.62 4.31
CA GLU A 51 5.59 -15.74 4.72
C GLU A 51 6.50 -15.79 3.49
N PHE A 52 7.50 -14.95 3.49
CA PHE A 52 8.52 -14.91 2.44
C PHE A 52 9.85 -15.41 3.01
N ASP A 53 10.45 -16.42 2.37
CA ASP A 53 11.73 -17.00 2.80
C ASP A 53 12.88 -15.99 2.79
N ASN A 54 12.80 -14.99 1.91
CA ASN A 54 13.79 -13.93 1.75
C ASN A 54 13.38 -12.62 2.43
N ARG A 55 12.57 -12.70 3.49
CA ARG A 55 12.15 -11.54 4.27
C ARG A 55 13.35 -10.83 4.91
N ILE A 56 13.33 -9.52 4.81
CA ILE A 56 14.34 -8.65 5.44
C ILE A 56 14.13 -8.66 6.96
N ASP A 57 15.23 -8.63 7.71
CA ASP A 57 15.21 -8.56 9.17
C ASP A 57 14.69 -7.18 9.62
N LEU A 58 13.43 -7.14 10.01
CA LEU A 58 12.68 -6.02 10.59
C LEU A 58 11.71 -6.57 11.64
N PRO A 59 11.28 -5.75 12.63
CA PRO A 59 10.11 -6.07 13.43
C PRO A 59 8.95 -6.50 12.54
N TYR A 60 8.27 -7.58 12.92
CA TYR A 60 7.27 -8.20 12.06
C TYR A 60 6.03 -8.64 12.85
N LEU A 61 4.87 -8.31 12.29
CA LEU A 61 3.58 -8.79 12.75
C LEU A 61 3.02 -9.78 11.72
N ARG A 62 2.82 -11.03 12.15
CA ARG A 62 2.18 -12.04 11.29
C ARG A 62 0.68 -11.75 11.24
N GLN A 63 0.17 -11.44 10.06
CA GLN A 63 -1.26 -11.38 9.81
C GLN A 63 -1.80 -12.80 9.56
N THR A 64 -2.87 -13.18 10.23
CA THR A 64 -3.53 -14.50 10.10
C THR A 64 -4.95 -14.38 9.59
N ASP A 65 -5.57 -13.21 9.75
CA ASP A 65 -6.87 -12.87 9.21
C ASP A 65 -6.67 -11.80 8.12
N PRO A 66 -7.08 -12.06 6.86
CA PRO A 66 -6.90 -11.11 5.76
C PRO A 66 -7.60 -9.77 5.97
N LEU A 67 -8.63 -9.73 6.81
CA LEU A 67 -9.43 -8.53 7.07
C LEU A 67 -9.03 -7.80 8.35
N HIS A 68 -8.12 -8.36 9.16
CA HIS A 68 -7.72 -7.76 10.43
C HIS A 68 -6.21 -7.52 10.52
N VAL A 69 -5.83 -6.28 10.82
CA VAL A 69 -4.43 -5.92 11.09
C VAL A 69 -4.10 -6.23 12.55
N PRO A 70 -3.12 -7.11 12.84
CA PRO A 70 -2.82 -7.61 14.19
C PRO A 70 -2.04 -6.58 15.03
N ALA A 71 -2.61 -5.39 15.18
CA ALA A 71 -2.05 -4.28 15.94
C ALA A 71 -3.14 -3.56 16.71
N ALA A 72 -2.79 -2.97 17.85
CA ALA A 72 -3.73 -2.22 18.68
C ALA A 72 -4.16 -0.91 17.99
N ASP A 73 -5.30 -0.36 18.43
CA ASP A 73 -5.76 0.95 17.97
C ASP A 73 -4.70 2.01 18.22
N LYS A 74 -4.48 2.86 17.21
CA LYS A 74 -3.55 4.01 17.29
C LYS A 74 -2.15 3.61 17.77
N SER A 75 -1.66 2.42 17.41
CA SER A 75 -0.36 1.92 17.87
C SER A 75 0.81 2.42 17.02
N PHE A 76 0.58 2.83 15.77
CA PHE A 76 1.57 3.40 14.88
C PHE A 76 1.21 4.83 14.46
N ASP A 77 2.21 5.69 14.25
CA ASP A 77 1.96 7.05 13.77
C ASP A 77 1.42 7.04 12.34
N VAL A 78 2.00 6.20 11.49
CA VAL A 78 1.65 6.06 10.07
C VAL A 78 1.40 4.58 9.75
N VAL A 79 0.40 4.30 8.91
CA VAL A 79 0.25 2.98 8.27
C VAL A 79 0.47 3.15 6.78
N VAL A 80 1.25 2.27 6.19
CA VAL A 80 1.58 2.24 4.75
C VAL A 80 0.95 1.00 4.13
N MET A 81 0.32 1.15 2.98
CA MET A 81 -0.23 0.07 2.16
C MET A 81 0.20 0.30 0.71
N CYS A 82 1.09 -0.54 0.21
CA CYS A 82 1.62 -0.41 -1.14
C CYS A 82 1.19 -1.58 -2.02
N PHE A 83 0.28 -1.34 -2.96
CA PHE A 83 -0.18 -2.35 -3.91
C PHE A 83 -0.79 -3.57 -3.21
N VAL A 84 -1.71 -3.34 -2.27
CA VAL A 84 -2.33 -4.36 -1.41
C VAL A 84 -3.81 -4.53 -1.72
N LEU A 85 -4.56 -3.43 -1.81
CA LEU A 85 -6.01 -3.49 -1.83
C LEU A 85 -6.56 -4.17 -3.08
N HIS A 86 -5.91 -4.03 -4.23
CA HIS A 86 -6.33 -4.69 -5.47
C HIS A 86 -6.13 -6.22 -5.47
N HIS A 87 -5.41 -6.77 -4.48
CA HIS A 87 -5.31 -8.22 -4.25
C HIS A 87 -6.45 -8.79 -3.41
N ILE A 88 -7.29 -7.94 -2.85
CA ILE A 88 -8.47 -8.35 -2.07
C ILE A 88 -9.63 -8.58 -3.05
N PRO A 89 -10.20 -9.82 -3.09
CA PRO A 89 -11.20 -10.17 -4.10
C PRO A 89 -12.50 -9.36 -4.01
N GLU A 90 -13.01 -9.17 -2.80
CA GLU A 90 -14.28 -8.53 -2.57
C GLU A 90 -14.10 -7.02 -2.38
N TRP A 91 -14.94 -6.25 -3.06
CA TRP A 91 -14.86 -4.78 -3.07
C TRP A 91 -15.15 -4.18 -1.67
N GLU A 92 -16.01 -4.82 -0.93
CA GLU A 92 -16.36 -4.45 0.45
C GLU A 92 -15.19 -4.71 1.39
N ASP A 93 -14.48 -5.82 1.22
CA ASP A 93 -13.35 -6.19 2.07
C ASP A 93 -12.15 -5.24 1.91
N GLN A 94 -11.97 -4.66 0.71
CA GLN A 94 -10.99 -3.59 0.51
C GLN A 94 -11.20 -2.42 1.46
N LEU A 95 -12.47 -2.07 1.75
CA LEU A 95 -12.83 -1.00 2.69
C LEU A 95 -12.62 -1.42 4.13
N VAL A 96 -12.90 -2.68 4.46
CA VAL A 96 -12.63 -3.23 5.81
C VAL A 96 -11.14 -3.13 6.12
N VAL A 97 -10.28 -3.55 5.21
CA VAL A 97 -8.83 -3.49 5.39
C VAL A 97 -8.32 -2.04 5.45
N ALA A 98 -8.87 -1.13 4.63
CA ALA A 98 -8.54 0.29 4.73
C ALA A 98 -8.99 0.90 6.07
N ALA A 99 -10.15 0.49 6.61
CA ALA A 99 -10.64 0.91 7.92
C ALA A 99 -9.76 0.36 9.05
N GLU A 100 -9.29 -0.88 8.94
CA GLU A 100 -8.33 -1.46 9.88
C GLU A 100 -6.99 -0.70 9.88
N ALA A 101 -6.46 -0.36 8.71
CA ALA A 101 -5.29 0.51 8.61
C ALA A 101 -5.52 1.85 9.33
N MET A 102 -6.70 2.46 9.15
CA MET A 102 -7.06 3.70 9.84
C MET A 102 -7.25 3.51 11.35
N ARG A 103 -7.76 2.36 11.80
CA ARG A 103 -7.87 2.02 13.24
C ARG A 103 -6.50 2.00 13.90
N VAL A 104 -5.53 1.37 13.24
CA VAL A 104 -4.16 1.19 13.73
C VAL A 104 -3.35 2.49 13.66
N ALA A 105 -3.61 3.34 12.66
CA ALA A 105 -2.92 4.61 12.48
C ALA A 105 -3.30 5.63 13.55
N ARG A 106 -2.31 6.33 14.10
CA ARG A 106 -2.50 7.46 15.01
C ARG A 106 -2.73 8.77 14.25
N LYS A 107 -2.02 8.97 13.15
CA LYS A 107 -2.02 10.22 12.38
C LYS A 107 -2.61 10.04 10.98
N ARG A 108 -2.07 9.13 10.17
CA ARG A 108 -2.45 8.98 8.76
C ARG A 108 -2.21 7.59 8.20
N VAL A 109 -2.89 7.30 7.10
CA VAL A 109 -2.64 6.11 6.27
C VAL A 109 -2.17 6.55 4.89
N LEU A 110 -1.11 5.94 4.38
CA LEU A 110 -0.59 6.13 3.04
C LEU A 110 -0.99 4.93 2.19
N VAL A 111 -1.86 5.14 1.21
CA VAL A 111 -2.29 4.09 0.28
C VAL A 111 -1.71 4.39 -1.09
N LEU A 112 -0.89 3.49 -1.60
CA LEU A 112 -0.35 3.56 -2.95
C LEU A 112 -0.88 2.38 -3.76
N GLU A 113 -1.66 2.67 -4.80
CA GLU A 113 -2.36 1.65 -5.58
C GLU A 113 -2.19 1.82 -7.08
N ASP A 114 -2.35 0.72 -7.78
CA ASP A 114 -2.50 0.69 -9.23
C ASP A 114 -3.86 1.25 -9.61
N THR A 115 -3.87 2.32 -10.39
CA THR A 115 -5.09 3.06 -10.72
C THR A 115 -5.22 3.23 -12.24
N PRO A 116 -5.74 2.23 -12.95
CA PRO A 116 -5.86 2.30 -14.40
C PRO A 116 -6.70 3.49 -14.83
N PHE A 117 -6.15 4.28 -15.75
CA PHE A 117 -6.79 5.50 -16.26
C PHE A 117 -7.83 5.22 -17.37
N ASN A 118 -7.62 4.16 -18.14
CA ASN A 118 -8.48 3.76 -19.25
C ASN A 118 -8.45 2.24 -19.47
N LYS A 119 -9.24 1.75 -20.44
CA LYS A 119 -9.32 0.30 -20.73
C LYS A 119 -7.99 -0.32 -21.16
N VAL A 120 -7.14 0.43 -21.84
CA VAL A 120 -5.81 -0.05 -22.27
C VAL A 120 -4.91 -0.18 -21.06
N ASP A 121 -4.85 0.81 -20.18
CA ASP A 121 -4.15 0.75 -18.90
C ASP A 121 -4.64 -0.45 -18.07
N LEU A 122 -5.95 -0.69 -18.01
CA LEU A 122 -6.52 -1.81 -17.27
C LEU A 122 -6.02 -3.17 -17.80
N VAL A 123 -5.95 -3.33 -19.12
CA VAL A 123 -5.42 -4.58 -19.73
C VAL A 123 -3.96 -4.76 -19.37
N PHE A 124 -3.14 -3.71 -19.44
CA PHE A 124 -1.73 -3.77 -19.06
C PHE A 124 -1.56 -4.06 -17.55
N ASN A 125 -2.37 -3.44 -16.69
CA ASN A 125 -2.36 -3.74 -15.25
C ASN A 125 -2.62 -5.22 -14.99
N LYS A 126 -3.68 -5.77 -15.58
CA LYS A 126 -4.05 -7.18 -15.42
C LYS A 126 -2.95 -8.13 -15.90
N ALA A 127 -2.39 -7.86 -17.08
CA ALA A 127 -1.33 -8.69 -17.63
C ALA A 127 -0.06 -8.64 -16.78
N TRP A 128 0.30 -7.45 -16.28
CA TRP A 128 1.51 -7.26 -15.49
C TRP A 128 1.37 -7.80 -14.07
N ASP A 129 0.23 -7.61 -13.44
CA ASP A 129 -0.11 -8.17 -12.15
C ASP A 129 -0.03 -9.71 -12.19
N TRP A 130 -0.59 -10.32 -13.24
CA TRP A 130 -0.48 -11.74 -13.45
C TRP A 130 0.99 -12.22 -13.61
N VAL A 131 1.79 -11.54 -14.44
CA VAL A 131 3.21 -11.88 -14.66
C VAL A 131 4.03 -11.81 -13.36
N LEU A 132 3.77 -10.81 -12.52
CA LEU A 132 4.54 -10.59 -11.29
C LEU A 132 4.13 -11.53 -10.16
N ASN A 133 2.84 -11.84 -10.04
CA ASN A 133 2.30 -12.47 -8.83
C ASN A 133 1.93 -13.95 -8.97
N GLN A 134 1.75 -14.47 -10.21
CA GLN A 134 1.34 -15.87 -10.44
C GLN A 134 2.24 -16.92 -9.78
N ARG A 135 3.52 -16.61 -9.56
CA ARG A 135 4.50 -17.55 -8.97
C ARG A 135 4.60 -17.46 -7.45
N HIS A 136 3.94 -16.49 -6.84
CA HIS A 136 4.07 -16.21 -5.40
C HIS A 136 2.86 -16.64 -4.60
N GLY A 137 1.83 -17.23 -5.23
CA GLY A 137 0.60 -17.66 -4.55
C GLY A 137 -0.27 -16.49 -4.07
N ILE A 138 0.01 -15.27 -4.55
CA ILE A 138 -0.75 -14.07 -4.22
C ILE A 138 -2.04 -14.08 -5.05
N PRO A 139 -3.22 -13.82 -4.45
CA PRO A 139 -4.46 -13.69 -5.21
C PRO A 139 -4.38 -12.62 -6.29
N ILE A 140 -4.93 -12.89 -7.48
CA ILE A 140 -4.94 -11.98 -8.62
C ILE A 140 -6.40 -11.77 -9.09
N PRO A 141 -7.26 -11.14 -8.28
CA PRO A 141 -8.69 -11.01 -8.57
C PRO A 141 -8.97 -9.92 -9.60
N PHE A 142 -7.98 -9.09 -9.94
CA PHE A 142 -8.11 -7.95 -10.85
C PHE A 142 -9.13 -6.88 -10.41
N THR A 143 -9.27 -6.67 -9.12
CA THR A 143 -10.18 -5.70 -8.49
C THR A 143 -9.61 -4.29 -8.45
N PHE A 144 -9.10 -3.82 -9.60
CA PHE A 144 -8.56 -2.47 -9.74
C PHE A 144 -9.65 -1.41 -9.75
N ARG A 145 -9.38 -0.28 -9.08
CA ARG A 145 -10.21 0.93 -9.14
C ARG A 145 -9.44 2.07 -9.80
N SER A 146 -10.13 2.98 -10.48
CA SER A 146 -9.52 4.23 -10.91
C SER A 146 -9.21 5.12 -9.70
N LYS A 147 -8.38 6.13 -9.91
CA LYS A 147 -8.08 7.13 -8.88
C LYS A 147 -9.34 7.80 -8.33
N GLU A 148 -10.26 8.15 -9.22
CA GLU A 148 -11.53 8.79 -8.86
C GLU A 148 -12.40 7.84 -8.01
N GLN A 149 -12.51 6.57 -8.43
CA GLN A 149 -13.24 5.56 -7.67
C GLN A 149 -12.67 5.37 -6.26
N TRP A 150 -11.34 5.30 -6.11
CA TRP A 150 -10.70 5.21 -4.78
C TRP A 150 -10.99 6.45 -3.94
N ARG A 151 -10.85 7.65 -4.51
CA ARG A 151 -11.12 8.89 -3.79
C ARG A 151 -12.57 8.95 -3.31
N ASP A 152 -13.53 8.59 -4.18
CA ASP A 152 -14.95 8.60 -3.84
C ASP A 152 -15.26 7.59 -2.75
N VAL A 153 -14.74 6.37 -2.89
CA VAL A 153 -14.87 5.30 -1.90
C VAL A 153 -14.33 5.72 -0.53
N PHE A 154 -13.12 6.26 -0.46
CA PHE A 154 -12.56 6.74 0.81
C PHE A 154 -13.40 7.87 1.42
N SER A 155 -13.81 8.83 0.61
CA SER A 155 -14.61 9.98 1.07
C SER A 155 -15.99 9.56 1.60
N GLN A 156 -16.69 8.66 0.90
CA GLN A 156 -18.01 8.14 1.28
C GLN A 156 -17.96 7.28 2.55
N ASN A 157 -16.84 6.61 2.80
CA ASN A 157 -16.64 5.78 3.99
C ASN A 157 -15.97 6.53 5.15
N GLY A 158 -16.03 7.86 5.13
CA GLY A 158 -15.64 8.70 6.25
C GLY A 158 -14.16 9.00 6.38
N PHE A 159 -13.34 8.60 5.39
CA PHE A 159 -11.92 8.99 5.37
C PHE A 159 -11.77 10.45 4.90
N ARG A 160 -10.84 11.16 5.52
CA ARG A 160 -10.42 12.46 5.03
C ARG A 160 -9.25 12.28 4.06
N VAL A 161 -9.50 12.47 2.78
CA VAL A 161 -8.44 12.46 1.76
C VAL A 161 -7.72 13.80 1.77
N GLY A 162 -6.57 13.87 2.45
CA GLY A 162 -5.77 15.11 2.58
C GLY A 162 -4.95 15.41 1.33
N HIS A 163 -4.46 14.36 0.64
CA HIS A 163 -3.68 14.52 -0.58
C HIS A 163 -3.90 13.35 -1.54
N THR A 164 -3.82 13.61 -2.83
CA THR A 164 -3.85 12.59 -3.87
C THR A 164 -2.93 12.98 -5.01
N GLU A 165 -2.02 12.08 -5.38
CA GLU A 165 -1.10 12.27 -6.50
C GLU A 165 -1.10 11.04 -7.40
N SER A 166 -1.19 11.24 -8.73
CA SER A 166 -0.99 10.16 -9.70
C SER A 166 0.33 10.32 -10.42
N TYR A 167 0.96 9.20 -10.73
CA TYR A 167 2.19 9.18 -11.52
C TYR A 167 2.28 7.93 -12.39
N ARG A 168 3.08 8.01 -13.43
CA ARG A 168 3.54 6.86 -14.20
C ARG A 168 4.99 6.57 -13.84
N PRO A 169 5.34 5.31 -13.58
CA PRO A 169 6.74 4.92 -13.46
C PRO A 169 7.51 5.32 -14.72
N LYS A 170 8.73 5.81 -14.53
CA LYS A 170 9.60 6.18 -15.64
C LYS A 170 10.21 4.96 -16.32
N TRP A 171 10.34 4.99 -17.64
CA TRP A 171 11.13 4.01 -18.38
C TRP A 171 12.54 3.87 -17.75
N PRO A 172 13.13 2.67 -17.56
CA PRO A 172 12.76 1.39 -18.16
C PRO A 172 11.99 0.41 -17.22
N THR A 173 11.22 0.88 -16.26
CA THR A 173 10.55 0.01 -15.27
C THR A 173 9.48 -0.90 -15.84
N LEU A 174 9.18 -0.81 -17.16
CA LEU A 174 8.14 -1.54 -17.89
C LEU A 174 6.71 -1.35 -17.35
N ALA A 175 6.53 -0.72 -16.21
CA ALA A 175 5.24 -0.41 -15.66
C ALA A 175 4.64 0.79 -16.43
N MET A 176 3.87 0.49 -17.47
CA MET A 176 3.27 1.50 -18.35
C MET A 176 1.94 2.04 -17.85
N TYR A 177 1.56 1.74 -16.61
CA TYR A 177 0.27 2.06 -16.02
C TYR A 177 0.39 3.06 -14.87
N HIS A 178 -0.73 3.67 -14.52
CA HIS A 178 -0.78 4.70 -13.50
C HIS A 178 -0.83 4.12 -12.10
N HIS A 179 -0.09 4.75 -11.22
CA HIS A 179 -0.22 4.58 -9.78
C HIS A 179 -0.79 5.85 -9.16
N SER A 180 -1.50 5.71 -8.06
CA SER A 180 -1.95 6.86 -7.27
C SER A 180 -1.63 6.67 -5.80
N LEU A 181 -1.07 7.72 -5.21
CA LEU A 181 -0.90 7.87 -3.77
C LEU A 181 -2.11 8.60 -3.20
N PHE A 182 -2.68 8.06 -2.14
CA PHE A 182 -3.69 8.71 -1.30
C PHE A 182 -3.13 8.85 0.11
N VAL A 183 -3.18 10.05 0.64
CA VAL A 183 -2.89 10.34 2.04
C VAL A 183 -4.22 10.51 2.75
N LEU A 184 -4.53 9.58 3.62
CA LEU A 184 -5.77 9.56 4.38
C LEU A 184 -5.46 10.05 5.79
N ASP A 185 -5.95 11.23 6.12
CA ASP A 185 -5.78 11.80 7.45
C ASP A 185 -6.86 11.29 8.40
N ARG A 186 -6.48 11.09 9.67
CA ARG A 186 -7.44 10.82 10.70
C ARG A 186 -8.29 12.07 10.95
N ARG A 187 -9.61 11.92 11.06
CA ARG A 187 -10.47 12.98 11.60
C ARG A 187 -10.13 13.13 13.08
N GLY A 188 -9.82 14.35 13.50
CA GLY A 188 -9.59 14.68 14.90
C GLY A 188 -10.84 14.49 15.75
#